data_71db8090d6bb7a9ebee60ef8417fbab2
#
_entry.id   71db8090d6bb7a9ebee60ef8417fbab2
#
_cell.length_a   1.000
_cell.length_b   1.000
_cell.length_c   1.000
_cell.angle_alpha   90.00
_cell.angle_beta   90.00
_cell.angle_gamma   90.00
#
_symmetry.space_group_name_H-M   'P 1'
#
loop_
_entity.id
_entity.type
_entity.pdbx_description
1 polymer ?
#
loop_
_entity_poly.entity_id
_entity_poly.type
_entity_poly.pdbx_seq_one_letter_code
_entity_poly.pdbx_strand_id
1 'polypeptide(L)'
;MNYTECIENARPRLGKYCKACPECNGRACKNQMPGPGSKGIGDTAIRNYDKWKQIRVNMDTIAENKPVDTSLSLFGRTFKYPVFAGPVGAVQLHYGDCLDDVTYNDILVSACAKNGIAAFTGDGTDPNVMVAATKAIKNADGAGIPTVKPWNIETIREKMELVHESGAFAVAMDIDAAGLPFLKNLDPPAGSKTVSELCDIIQMAGTPFIVKGVMTVKGALKAKEAGASAIIVSNHGGRVLDQCPATAEVLESIVKALEGSGIKILVDGGIRSGTDVFKALALGADGVLIARPFVTAVYGGKADGVRAYIDKIGTELEDTMKMCGVSSLDEITRDCVMTFS
;
A
#
# COMPACT_ATOMS: atom_id res chain seq x y z
N MET A 1 20.96 -12.74 2.65
CA MET A 1 20.47 -11.74 3.61
C MET A 1 19.04 -12.12 3.99
N ASN A 2 18.73 -12.17 5.26
CA ASN A 2 17.36 -12.28 5.76
C ASN A 2 16.83 -10.88 6.16
N TYR A 3 15.53 -10.78 6.46
CA TYR A 3 14.93 -9.45 6.74
C TYR A 3 15.40 -8.85 8.07
N THR A 4 15.78 -9.65 9.07
CA THR A 4 16.34 -9.16 10.35
C THR A 4 17.70 -8.48 10.12
N GLU A 5 18.59 -9.12 9.38
CA GLU A 5 19.86 -8.50 8.95
C GLU A 5 19.62 -7.21 8.16
N CYS A 6 18.58 -7.20 7.32
CA CYS A 6 18.19 -6.01 6.57
C CYS A 6 17.79 -4.85 7.50
N ILE A 7 17.02 -5.10 8.55
CA ILE A 7 16.63 -4.09 9.54
C ILE A 7 17.88 -3.52 10.24
N GLU A 8 18.81 -4.37 10.64
CA GLU A 8 20.06 -3.96 11.30
C GLU A 8 20.90 -3.07 10.39
N ASN A 9 21.05 -3.46 9.12
CA ASN A 9 21.77 -2.69 8.11
C ASN A 9 21.10 -1.36 7.74
N ALA A 10 19.76 -1.29 7.83
CA ALA A 10 19.00 -0.07 7.57
C ALA A 10 19.20 0.98 8.68
N ARG A 11 19.38 0.55 9.92
CA ARG A 11 19.39 1.43 11.11
C ARG A 11 20.39 2.58 11.01
N PRO A 12 21.66 2.40 10.63
CA PRO A 12 22.62 3.50 10.47
C PRO A 12 22.39 4.37 9.21
N ARG A 13 21.56 3.90 8.27
CA ARG A 13 21.30 4.58 6.99
C ARG A 13 20.02 5.40 7.00
N LEU A 14 19.11 5.10 7.90
CA LEU A 14 17.87 5.85 8.10
C LEU A 14 18.13 7.10 8.94
N GLY A 15 17.46 8.19 8.58
CA GLY A 15 17.58 9.46 9.31
C GLY A 15 16.92 9.41 10.70
N LYS A 16 16.92 10.56 11.35
CA LYS A 16 16.52 10.72 12.77
C LYS A 16 15.08 10.26 13.11
N TYR A 17 14.20 10.17 12.12
CA TYR A 17 12.78 9.88 12.36
C TYR A 17 12.48 8.37 12.43
N CYS A 18 13.08 7.56 11.55
CA CYS A 18 12.86 6.11 11.55
C CYS A 18 13.88 5.39 12.44
N LYS A 19 13.40 4.49 13.27
CA LYS A 19 14.27 3.75 14.22
C LYS A 19 14.60 2.34 13.73
N ALA A 20 14.17 1.93 12.55
CA ALA A 20 14.29 0.57 12.05
C ALA A 20 13.94 -0.46 13.13
N CYS A 21 12.72 -0.36 13.64
CA CYS A 21 12.25 -1.24 14.72
C CYS A 21 12.20 -2.69 14.24
N PRO A 22 12.46 -3.67 15.12
CA PRO A 22 12.33 -5.09 14.78
C PRO A 22 10.96 -5.42 14.19
N GLU A 23 9.89 -4.78 14.71
CA GLU A 23 8.57 -4.77 14.12
C GLU A 23 8.03 -3.32 14.08
N CYS A 24 7.70 -2.86 12.86
CA CYS A 24 7.24 -1.49 12.63
C CYS A 24 5.80 -1.29 13.10
N ASN A 25 5.60 -0.98 14.39
CA ASN A 25 4.29 -0.83 15.04
C ASN A 25 3.83 0.62 15.27
N GLY A 26 4.58 1.61 14.79
CA GLY A 26 4.23 3.03 14.90
C GLY A 26 4.60 3.71 16.24
N ARG A 27 4.98 2.95 17.28
CA ARG A 27 5.18 3.50 18.63
C ARG A 27 6.41 4.38 18.76
N ALA A 28 7.52 3.99 18.16
CA ALA A 28 8.78 4.74 18.26
C ALA A 28 8.80 6.05 17.47
N CYS A 29 8.00 6.13 16.40
CA CYS A 29 7.94 7.29 15.49
C CYS A 29 6.57 7.99 15.47
N LYS A 30 5.69 7.73 16.42
CA LYS A 30 4.28 8.17 16.44
C LYS A 30 4.14 9.62 15.96
N ASN A 31 4.12 10.63 16.49
CA ASN A 31 3.81 11.99 16.03
C ASN A 31 5.00 12.72 15.33
N GLN A 32 5.89 11.98 14.65
CA GLN A 32 7.06 12.58 13.97
C GLN A 32 6.78 12.79 12.47
N MET A 33 6.26 13.96 12.12
CA MET A 33 6.10 14.42 10.75
C MET A 33 6.85 15.76 10.55
N PRO A 34 7.67 15.92 9.46
CA PRO A 34 8.02 14.93 8.46
C PRO A 34 8.72 13.71 9.05
N GLY A 35 8.57 12.55 8.38
CA GLY A 35 9.10 11.27 8.84
C GLY A 35 8.05 10.17 8.69
N PRO A 36 8.31 8.94 9.17
CA PRO A 36 7.39 7.82 9.01
C PRO A 36 6.21 7.84 10.00
N GLY A 37 6.16 8.79 10.92
CA GLY A 37 5.11 8.93 11.92
C GLY A 37 3.77 9.44 11.38
N SER A 38 2.87 9.80 12.28
CA SER A 38 1.53 10.28 11.97
C SER A 38 1.22 11.62 12.64
N LYS A 39 0.08 12.21 12.29
CA LYS A 39 -0.42 13.44 12.93
C LYS A 39 -0.79 13.22 14.40
N GLY A 40 -1.03 14.31 15.09
CA GLY A 40 -1.56 14.35 16.45
C GLY A 40 -0.66 13.61 17.44
N ILE A 41 -1.21 12.66 18.15
CA ILE A 41 -0.50 11.82 19.12
C ILE A 41 0.03 10.51 18.52
N GLY A 42 -0.27 10.26 17.24
CA GLY A 42 0.13 9.05 16.53
C GLY A 42 -0.75 7.83 16.80
N ASP A 43 -1.95 8.03 17.29
CA ASP A 43 -2.89 6.96 17.66
C ASP A 43 -3.24 6.07 16.46
N THR A 44 -3.62 6.67 15.33
CA THR A 44 -4.06 5.92 14.16
C THR A 44 -2.99 4.95 13.64
N ALA A 45 -1.71 5.33 13.63
CA ALA A 45 -0.64 4.45 13.17
C ALA A 45 -0.46 3.23 14.07
N ILE A 46 -0.58 3.43 15.38
CA ILE A 46 -0.47 2.38 16.39
C ILE A 46 -1.72 1.49 16.33
N ARG A 47 -2.92 2.09 16.26
CA ARG A 47 -4.19 1.39 16.17
C ARG A 47 -4.28 0.49 14.94
N ASN A 48 -3.80 0.96 13.78
CA ASN A 48 -3.73 0.12 12.56
C ASN A 48 -2.96 -1.18 12.82
N TYR A 49 -1.81 -1.10 13.49
CA TYR A 49 -1.03 -2.28 13.84
C TYR A 49 -1.75 -3.17 14.85
N ASP A 50 -2.24 -2.59 15.95
CA ASP A 50 -2.84 -3.34 17.06
C ASP A 50 -4.12 -4.07 16.65
N LYS A 51 -4.94 -3.49 15.76
CA LYS A 51 -6.20 -4.08 15.34
C LYS A 51 -6.00 -5.36 14.50
N TRP A 52 -4.98 -5.42 13.64
CA TRP A 52 -4.63 -6.68 12.97
C TRP A 52 -4.22 -7.77 13.96
N LYS A 53 -3.59 -7.42 15.09
CA LYS A 53 -3.20 -8.38 16.12
C LYS A 53 -4.37 -8.90 16.98
N GLN A 54 -5.50 -8.19 16.97
CA GLN A 54 -6.74 -8.64 17.65
C GLN A 54 -7.52 -9.67 16.83
N ILE A 55 -7.33 -9.73 15.52
CA ILE A 55 -7.90 -10.77 14.66
C ILE A 55 -7.06 -12.04 14.85
N ARG A 56 -7.72 -13.18 15.07
CA ARG A 56 -7.08 -14.49 15.23
C ARG A 56 -7.36 -15.37 14.04
N VAL A 57 -6.40 -16.20 13.68
CA VAL A 57 -6.53 -17.18 12.59
C VAL A 57 -7.08 -18.48 13.16
N ASN A 58 -8.08 -19.05 12.48
CA ASN A 58 -8.66 -20.32 12.82
C ASN A 58 -7.83 -21.43 12.17
N MET A 59 -7.05 -22.15 12.98
CA MET A 59 -6.24 -23.25 12.49
C MET A 59 -7.13 -24.46 12.22
N ASP A 60 -7.02 -25.03 11.01
CA ASP A 60 -7.64 -26.29 10.63
C ASP A 60 -6.66 -27.12 9.79
N THR A 61 -6.13 -28.19 10.36
CA THR A 61 -5.17 -29.07 9.69
C THR A 61 -5.77 -30.42 9.28
N ILE A 62 -7.09 -30.59 9.44
CA ILE A 62 -7.80 -31.77 8.92
C ILE A 62 -8.21 -31.49 7.48
N ALA A 63 -7.22 -31.40 6.59
CA ALA A 63 -7.39 -31.03 5.20
C ALA A 63 -6.46 -31.86 4.30
N GLU A 64 -6.75 -31.88 2.99
CA GLU A 64 -5.89 -32.51 2.00
C GLU A 64 -4.56 -31.74 1.86
N ASN A 65 -3.45 -32.47 1.86
CA ASN A 65 -2.13 -31.85 1.66
C ASN A 65 -1.91 -31.52 0.19
N LYS A 66 -2.31 -30.30 -0.22
CA LYS A 66 -2.14 -29.76 -1.56
C LYS A 66 -1.03 -28.69 -1.62
N PRO A 67 -0.40 -28.50 -2.79
CA PRO A 67 0.41 -27.31 -3.04
C PRO A 67 -0.45 -26.03 -2.86
N VAL A 68 0.14 -25.00 -2.25
CA VAL A 68 -0.52 -23.72 -2.07
C VAL A 68 -0.28 -22.83 -3.27
N ASP A 69 -1.33 -22.22 -3.81
CA ASP A 69 -1.29 -21.19 -4.83
C ASP A 69 -1.65 -19.83 -4.20
N THR A 70 -0.66 -18.94 -4.15
CA THR A 70 -0.80 -17.57 -3.63
C THR A 70 -0.96 -16.53 -4.74
N SER A 71 -1.11 -16.96 -6.00
CA SER A 71 -1.15 -16.06 -7.14
C SER A 71 -2.41 -15.19 -7.15
N LEU A 72 -2.23 -13.92 -7.49
CA LEU A 72 -3.30 -12.93 -7.66
C LEU A 72 -3.32 -12.44 -9.11
N SER A 73 -4.48 -12.51 -9.76
CA SER A 73 -4.73 -11.82 -11.03
C SER A 73 -5.41 -10.47 -10.80
N LEU A 74 -4.76 -9.38 -11.24
CA LEU A 74 -5.27 -8.02 -11.08
C LEU A 74 -4.95 -7.19 -12.35
N PHE A 75 -5.97 -6.59 -12.96
CA PHE A 75 -5.85 -5.71 -14.14
C PHE A 75 -5.02 -6.32 -15.28
N GLY A 76 -5.26 -7.59 -15.58
CA GLY A 76 -4.61 -8.33 -16.68
C GLY A 76 -3.18 -8.78 -16.38
N ARG A 77 -2.68 -8.62 -15.17
CA ARG A 77 -1.38 -9.13 -14.72
C ARG A 77 -1.56 -10.17 -13.61
N THR A 78 -0.66 -11.14 -13.57
CA THR A 78 -0.59 -12.14 -12.48
C THR A 78 0.61 -11.84 -11.59
N PHE A 79 0.38 -11.80 -10.30
CA PHE A 79 1.38 -11.57 -9.26
C PHE A 79 1.58 -12.85 -8.44
N LYS A 80 2.79 -13.06 -7.98
CA LYS A 80 3.14 -14.24 -7.16
C LYS A 80 2.41 -14.24 -5.81
N TYR A 81 2.22 -13.05 -5.23
CA TYR A 81 1.55 -12.85 -3.95
C TYR A 81 0.54 -11.70 -4.03
N PRO A 82 -0.54 -11.70 -3.25
CA PRO A 82 -1.51 -10.60 -3.17
C PRO A 82 -0.96 -9.41 -2.35
N VAL A 83 0.30 -9.05 -2.60
CA VAL A 83 1.08 -8.06 -1.83
C VAL A 83 1.73 -7.07 -2.78
N PHE A 84 1.63 -5.79 -2.45
CA PHE A 84 2.22 -4.70 -3.20
C PHE A 84 3.07 -3.81 -2.28
N ALA A 85 4.19 -3.27 -2.78
CA ALA A 85 4.88 -2.22 -2.07
C ALA A 85 4.03 -0.94 -2.13
N GLY A 86 3.75 -0.34 -0.97
CA GLY A 86 2.92 0.86 -0.88
C GLY A 86 3.66 2.14 -1.28
N PRO A 87 2.94 3.18 -1.72
CA PRO A 87 3.55 4.40 -2.23
C PRO A 87 4.31 5.17 -1.15
N VAL A 88 5.54 5.56 -1.48
CA VAL A 88 6.38 6.46 -0.68
C VAL A 88 7.06 7.43 -1.62
N GLY A 89 6.97 8.71 -1.33
CA GLY A 89 7.67 9.79 -2.03
C GLY A 89 8.41 10.69 -1.05
N ALA A 90 9.27 11.57 -1.55
CA ALA A 90 10.10 12.48 -0.77
C ALA A 90 10.92 11.73 0.30
N VAL A 91 11.63 10.68 -0.12
CA VAL A 91 12.32 9.77 0.81
C VAL A 91 13.39 10.48 1.63
N GLN A 92 14.10 11.47 1.07
CA GLN A 92 15.07 12.26 1.80
C GLN A 92 14.44 13.03 2.97
N LEU A 93 13.28 13.66 2.72
CA LEU A 93 12.54 14.39 3.76
C LEU A 93 12.11 13.48 4.92
N HIS A 94 11.74 12.24 4.62
CA HIS A 94 11.13 11.33 5.59
C HIS A 94 12.09 10.33 6.22
N TYR A 95 13.15 9.95 5.49
CA TYR A 95 14.04 8.84 5.89
C TYR A 95 15.53 9.21 5.88
N GLY A 96 15.89 10.45 5.49
CA GLY A 96 17.28 10.95 5.49
C GLY A 96 17.98 10.78 4.15
N ASP A 97 19.18 11.35 4.05
CA ASP A 97 19.87 11.66 2.79
C ASP A 97 20.63 10.48 2.17
N CYS A 98 20.50 9.28 2.70
CA CYS A 98 21.21 8.08 2.20
C CYS A 98 20.75 7.69 0.78
N LEU A 99 19.49 7.92 0.44
CA LEU A 99 18.91 7.67 -0.87
C LEU A 99 18.04 8.86 -1.28
N ASP A 100 18.05 9.17 -2.56
CA ASP A 100 17.08 10.06 -3.20
C ASP A 100 15.89 9.27 -3.80
N ASP A 101 14.89 10.00 -4.29
CA ASP A 101 13.68 9.37 -4.87
C ASP A 101 13.99 8.61 -6.17
N VAL A 102 15.01 9.03 -6.94
CA VAL A 102 15.43 8.33 -8.18
C VAL A 102 15.97 6.95 -7.81
N THR A 103 16.97 6.90 -6.95
CA THR A 103 17.63 5.66 -6.52
C THR A 103 16.66 4.74 -5.78
N TYR A 104 15.80 5.32 -4.93
CA TYR A 104 14.80 4.55 -4.19
C TYR A 104 13.81 3.85 -5.12
N ASN A 105 13.22 4.59 -6.09
CA ASN A 105 12.23 4.02 -7.01
C ASN A 105 12.86 3.00 -7.97
N ASP A 106 14.05 3.26 -8.50
CA ASP A 106 14.77 2.31 -9.37
C ASP A 106 15.01 0.97 -8.66
N ILE A 107 15.42 1.00 -7.39
CA ILE A 107 15.61 -0.21 -6.59
C ILE A 107 14.27 -0.90 -6.32
N LEU A 108 13.30 -0.16 -5.79
CA LEU A 108 12.04 -0.75 -5.32
C LEU A 108 11.24 -1.36 -6.46
N VAL A 109 11.00 -0.59 -7.54
CA VAL A 109 10.18 -1.03 -8.67
C VAL A 109 10.81 -2.24 -9.36
N SER A 110 12.10 -2.16 -9.70
CA SER A 110 12.83 -3.25 -10.34
C SER A 110 12.86 -4.52 -9.47
N ALA A 111 13.11 -4.39 -8.17
CA ALA A 111 13.17 -5.53 -7.27
C ALA A 111 11.78 -6.17 -7.06
N CYS A 112 10.73 -5.36 -6.91
CA CYS A 112 9.35 -5.88 -6.82
C CYS A 112 8.96 -6.66 -8.09
N ALA A 113 9.17 -6.07 -9.27
CA ALA A 113 8.88 -6.71 -10.55
C ALA A 113 9.62 -8.05 -10.72
N LYS A 114 10.93 -8.09 -10.43
CA LYS A 114 11.74 -9.30 -10.50
C LYS A 114 11.32 -10.41 -9.52
N ASN A 115 10.65 -10.05 -8.44
CA ASN A 115 10.17 -11.00 -7.44
C ASN A 115 8.64 -11.24 -7.52
N GLY A 116 8.01 -10.90 -8.66
CA GLY A 116 6.64 -11.25 -8.98
C GLY A 116 5.56 -10.45 -8.25
N ILE A 117 5.88 -9.26 -7.73
CA ILE A 117 4.91 -8.29 -7.20
C ILE A 117 5.09 -6.93 -7.87
N ALA A 118 4.20 -5.97 -7.62
CA ALA A 118 4.37 -4.60 -8.11
C ALA A 118 4.57 -3.61 -6.97
N ALA A 119 5.21 -2.46 -7.31
CA ALA A 119 5.32 -1.33 -6.41
C ALA A 119 4.32 -0.23 -6.83
N PHE A 120 3.61 0.32 -5.85
CA PHE A 120 3.03 1.65 -5.95
C PHE A 120 4.13 2.67 -5.66
N THR A 121 4.26 3.67 -6.52
CA THR A 121 5.23 4.75 -6.32
C THR A 121 4.55 6.00 -5.80
N GLY A 122 5.31 6.87 -5.13
CA GLY A 122 4.80 8.11 -4.57
C GLY A 122 4.85 9.29 -5.52
N ASP A 123 4.18 10.36 -5.12
CA ASP A 123 4.21 11.70 -5.69
C ASP A 123 4.55 12.70 -4.59
N GLY A 124 5.06 13.87 -4.93
CA GLY A 124 5.49 14.90 -3.99
C GLY A 124 5.33 16.32 -4.53
N THR A 125 5.76 17.29 -3.72
CA THR A 125 5.80 18.70 -4.09
C THR A 125 6.90 19.02 -5.11
N ASP A 126 7.96 18.20 -5.12
CA ASP A 126 8.98 18.23 -6.15
C ASP A 126 8.50 17.43 -7.37
N PRO A 127 8.33 18.04 -8.55
CA PRO A 127 7.93 17.35 -9.78
C PRO A 127 8.84 16.17 -10.13
N ASN A 128 10.13 16.24 -9.78
CA ASN A 128 11.10 15.18 -10.06
C ASN A 128 10.77 13.85 -9.38
N VAL A 129 10.03 13.86 -8.27
CA VAL A 129 9.57 12.63 -7.59
C VAL A 129 8.73 11.79 -8.54
N MET A 130 7.76 12.41 -9.22
CA MET A 130 6.89 11.71 -10.17
C MET A 130 7.64 11.31 -11.44
N VAL A 131 8.52 12.16 -11.95
CA VAL A 131 9.37 11.84 -13.12
C VAL A 131 10.27 10.63 -12.83
N ALA A 132 10.91 10.58 -11.66
CA ALA A 132 11.72 9.44 -11.23
C ALA A 132 10.89 8.15 -11.12
N ALA A 133 9.72 8.25 -10.50
CA ALA A 133 8.82 7.14 -10.30
C ALA A 133 8.33 6.52 -11.62
N THR A 134 7.84 7.34 -12.55
CA THR A 134 7.34 6.88 -13.86
C THR A 134 8.46 6.34 -14.74
N LYS A 135 9.67 6.93 -14.67
CA LYS A 135 10.85 6.40 -15.35
C LYS A 135 11.24 5.00 -14.84
N ALA A 136 11.24 4.80 -13.53
CA ALA A 136 11.52 3.49 -12.94
C ALA A 136 10.50 2.44 -13.38
N ILE A 137 9.21 2.80 -13.47
CA ILE A 137 8.15 1.93 -13.97
C ILE A 137 8.36 1.59 -15.45
N LYS A 138 8.69 2.58 -16.28
CA LYS A 138 9.02 2.38 -17.69
C LYS A 138 10.18 1.39 -17.87
N ASN A 139 11.24 1.54 -17.08
CA ASN A 139 12.41 0.67 -17.10
C ASN A 139 12.10 -0.77 -16.62
N ALA A 140 10.97 -0.98 -15.96
CA ALA A 140 10.46 -2.27 -15.51
C ALA A 140 9.27 -2.77 -16.37
N ASP A 141 9.19 -2.38 -17.64
CA ASP A 141 8.15 -2.79 -18.59
C ASP A 141 6.72 -2.52 -18.08
N GLY A 142 6.54 -1.36 -17.45
CA GLY A 142 5.25 -0.94 -16.88
C GLY A 142 4.83 -1.72 -15.61
N ALA A 143 5.73 -2.48 -14.99
CA ALA A 143 5.42 -3.29 -13.80
C ALA A 143 5.39 -2.47 -12.51
N GLY A 144 4.58 -1.40 -12.46
CA GLY A 144 4.37 -0.56 -11.30
C GLY A 144 3.09 0.26 -11.44
N ILE A 145 2.69 0.90 -10.36
CA ILE A 145 1.46 1.71 -10.27
C ILE A 145 1.85 3.09 -9.72
N PRO A 146 1.89 4.13 -10.58
CA PRO A 146 2.11 5.50 -10.11
C PRO A 146 0.95 5.94 -9.21
N THR A 147 1.25 6.64 -8.11
CA THR A 147 0.21 7.22 -7.24
C THR A 147 0.30 8.73 -7.32
N VAL A 148 -0.72 9.36 -7.88
CA VAL A 148 -0.83 10.81 -8.08
C VAL A 148 -1.58 11.42 -6.90
N LYS A 149 -1.14 12.59 -6.44
CA LYS A 149 -1.87 13.36 -5.43
C LYS A 149 -3.05 14.13 -6.04
N PRO A 150 -4.05 14.52 -5.23
CA PRO A 150 -5.24 15.21 -5.72
C PRO A 150 -4.96 16.70 -6.01
N TRP A 151 -4.04 16.98 -6.94
CA TRP A 151 -3.69 18.33 -7.41
C TRP A 151 -4.86 19.02 -8.12
N ASN A 152 -4.65 20.24 -8.61
CA ASN A 152 -5.54 20.86 -9.58
C ASN A 152 -5.54 20.08 -10.91
N ILE A 153 -6.54 20.31 -11.76
CA ILE A 153 -6.75 19.49 -12.95
C ILE A 153 -5.62 19.62 -13.98
N GLU A 154 -4.99 20.79 -14.09
CA GLU A 154 -3.87 21.05 -14.99
C GLU A 154 -2.66 20.19 -14.60
N THR A 155 -2.28 20.23 -13.33
CA THR A 155 -1.16 19.41 -12.81
C THR A 155 -1.48 17.91 -12.92
N ILE A 156 -2.74 17.50 -12.69
CA ILE A 156 -3.15 16.10 -12.88
C ILE A 156 -2.97 15.70 -14.35
N ARG A 157 -3.33 16.54 -15.31
CA ARG A 157 -3.17 16.25 -16.74
C ARG A 157 -1.71 16.01 -17.11
N GLU A 158 -0.80 16.91 -16.69
CA GLU A 158 0.65 16.74 -16.90
C GLU A 158 1.17 15.42 -16.30
N LYS A 159 0.71 15.08 -15.09
CA LYS A 159 1.12 13.83 -14.45
C LYS A 159 0.53 12.59 -15.15
N MET A 160 -0.67 12.66 -15.72
CA MET A 160 -1.25 11.54 -16.50
C MET A 160 -0.47 11.31 -17.80
N GLU A 161 0.12 12.34 -18.41
CA GLU A 161 1.04 12.15 -19.53
C GLU A 161 2.26 11.28 -19.14
N LEU A 162 2.87 11.58 -17.99
CA LEU A 162 3.97 10.75 -17.44
C LEU A 162 3.51 9.32 -17.13
N VAL A 163 2.28 9.14 -16.63
CA VAL A 163 1.70 7.82 -16.37
C VAL A 163 1.59 7.03 -17.68
N HIS A 164 1.02 7.63 -18.72
CA HIS A 164 0.89 6.97 -20.05
C HIS A 164 2.25 6.61 -20.65
N GLU A 165 3.21 7.52 -20.60
CA GLU A 165 4.58 7.28 -21.09
C GLU A 165 5.30 6.15 -20.35
N SER A 166 4.96 5.92 -19.08
CA SER A 166 5.55 4.85 -18.27
C SER A 166 5.09 3.45 -18.67
N GLY A 167 3.97 3.32 -19.39
CA GLY A 167 3.34 2.05 -19.71
C GLY A 167 2.76 1.31 -18.49
N ALA A 168 2.51 2.04 -17.38
CA ALA A 168 1.92 1.47 -16.18
C ALA A 168 0.56 0.81 -16.47
N PHE A 169 0.33 -0.36 -15.88
CA PHE A 169 -0.91 -1.13 -16.11
C PHE A 169 -2.12 -0.61 -15.31
N ALA A 170 -1.89 0.29 -14.38
CA ALA A 170 -2.90 1.00 -13.58
C ALA A 170 -2.31 2.28 -13.00
N VAL A 171 -3.15 3.18 -12.54
CA VAL A 171 -2.77 4.39 -11.81
C VAL A 171 -3.58 4.51 -10.53
N ALA A 172 -2.99 5.06 -9.48
CA ALA A 172 -3.69 5.35 -8.23
C ALA A 172 -3.73 6.86 -7.94
N MET A 173 -4.73 7.28 -7.17
CA MET A 173 -4.76 8.60 -6.54
C MET A 173 -5.00 8.46 -5.04
N ASP A 174 -4.09 8.99 -4.24
CA ASP A 174 -4.27 9.08 -2.79
C ASP A 174 -5.11 10.32 -2.44
N ILE A 175 -6.45 10.17 -2.58
CA ILE A 175 -7.43 11.25 -2.43
C ILE A 175 -7.38 11.90 -1.04
N ASP A 176 -6.98 11.14 -0.03
CA ASP A 176 -6.80 11.59 1.36
C ASP A 176 -5.57 12.48 1.54
N ALA A 177 -4.65 12.51 0.58
CA ALA A 177 -3.47 13.39 0.61
C ALA A 177 -3.85 14.88 0.62
N ALA A 178 -5.09 15.24 0.26
CA ALA A 178 -5.66 16.56 0.52
C ALA A 178 -5.53 17.01 2.00
N GLY A 179 -5.45 16.06 2.93
CA GLY A 179 -5.21 16.31 4.35
C GLY A 179 -3.75 16.46 4.77
N LEU A 180 -2.77 16.24 3.90
CA LEU A 180 -1.35 16.37 4.25
C LEU A 180 -0.98 17.83 4.53
N PRO A 181 -0.27 18.12 5.62
CA PRO A 181 0.06 19.50 6.01
C PRO A 181 0.86 20.27 4.95
N PHE A 182 1.70 19.57 4.19
CA PHE A 182 2.60 20.17 3.19
C PHE A 182 1.86 20.57 1.90
N LEU A 183 0.67 20.01 1.63
CA LEU A 183 0.01 20.14 0.33
C LEU A 183 -1.09 21.20 0.31
N LYS A 184 -1.78 21.40 1.43
CA LYS A 184 -2.92 22.34 1.49
C LYS A 184 -2.55 23.82 1.46
N ASN A 185 -1.28 24.14 1.66
CA ASN A 185 -0.78 25.52 1.62
C ASN A 185 0.01 25.83 0.33
N LEU A 186 -0.02 24.94 -0.65
CA LEU A 186 0.61 25.15 -1.95
C LEU A 186 -0.31 25.95 -2.87
N ASP A 187 0.27 26.57 -3.88
CA ASP A 187 -0.43 27.21 -4.99
C ASP A 187 -0.02 26.53 -6.31
N PRO A 188 -0.93 25.81 -6.96
CA PRO A 188 -2.28 25.43 -6.54
C PRO A 188 -2.27 24.36 -5.44
N PRO A 189 -3.26 24.37 -4.53
CA PRO A 189 -3.33 23.40 -3.44
C PRO A 189 -3.79 22.03 -3.93
N ALA A 190 -3.31 20.96 -3.29
CA ALA A 190 -3.96 19.67 -3.38
C ALA A 190 -5.24 19.71 -2.54
N GLY A 191 -6.37 19.31 -3.11
CA GLY A 191 -7.69 19.40 -2.47
C GLY A 191 -8.55 18.17 -2.69
N SER A 192 -9.64 18.09 -1.91
CA SER A 192 -10.66 17.05 -2.09
C SER A 192 -11.27 17.14 -3.49
N LYS A 193 -11.76 16.00 -4.00
CA LYS A 193 -12.45 15.91 -5.29
C LYS A 193 -13.92 15.53 -5.07
N THR A 194 -14.80 16.12 -5.85
CA THR A 194 -16.18 15.65 -6.00
C THR A 194 -16.23 14.36 -6.82
N VAL A 195 -17.37 13.68 -6.82
CA VAL A 195 -17.56 12.48 -7.66
C VAL A 195 -17.39 12.82 -9.14
N SER A 196 -17.92 13.97 -9.58
CA SER A 196 -17.80 14.44 -10.98
C SER A 196 -16.35 14.68 -11.37
N GLU A 197 -15.60 15.46 -10.58
CA GLU A 197 -14.16 15.70 -10.83
C GLU A 197 -13.35 14.39 -10.84
N LEU A 198 -13.67 13.47 -9.95
CA LEU A 198 -13.01 12.16 -9.91
C LEU A 198 -13.35 11.33 -11.15
N CYS A 199 -14.61 11.39 -11.65
CA CYS A 199 -15.01 10.76 -12.89
C CYS A 199 -14.21 11.30 -14.09
N ASP A 200 -14.06 12.63 -14.20
CA ASP A 200 -13.29 13.27 -15.27
C ASP A 200 -11.80 12.84 -15.23
N ILE A 201 -11.23 12.75 -14.03
CA ILE A 201 -9.84 12.29 -13.81
C ILE A 201 -9.69 10.82 -14.22
N ILE A 202 -10.64 9.97 -13.85
CA ILE A 202 -10.64 8.53 -14.20
C ILE A 202 -10.73 8.37 -15.74
N GLN A 203 -11.57 9.13 -16.40
CA GLN A 203 -11.66 9.11 -17.87
C GLN A 203 -10.36 9.58 -18.53
N MET A 204 -9.73 10.63 -17.98
CA MET A 204 -8.45 11.14 -18.46
C MET A 204 -7.33 10.10 -18.31
N ALA A 205 -7.37 9.31 -17.26
CA ALA A 205 -6.35 8.28 -17.01
C ALA A 205 -6.37 7.15 -18.07
N GLY A 206 -7.52 6.79 -18.61
CA GLY A 206 -7.66 5.79 -19.70
C GLY A 206 -7.10 4.40 -19.38
N THR A 207 -6.77 4.14 -18.12
CA THR A 207 -6.23 2.88 -17.60
C THR A 207 -6.94 2.54 -16.27
N PRO A 208 -6.90 1.30 -15.77
CA PRO A 208 -7.49 0.98 -14.48
C PRO A 208 -7.09 1.97 -13.39
N PHE A 209 -8.09 2.60 -12.75
CA PHE A 209 -7.88 3.67 -11.78
C PHE A 209 -8.23 3.23 -10.36
N ILE A 210 -7.33 3.51 -9.42
CA ILE A 210 -7.41 3.08 -8.03
C ILE A 210 -7.57 4.29 -7.13
N VAL A 211 -8.65 4.37 -6.36
CA VAL A 211 -8.85 5.44 -5.38
C VAL A 211 -8.35 5.00 -4.02
N LYS A 212 -7.25 5.62 -3.55
CA LYS A 212 -6.65 5.34 -2.24
C LYS A 212 -7.08 6.38 -1.20
N GLY A 213 -7.27 5.93 0.05
CA GLY A 213 -7.66 6.81 1.16
C GLY A 213 -9.16 6.69 1.51
N VAL A 214 -9.75 5.56 1.20
CA VAL A 214 -11.17 5.28 1.45
C VAL A 214 -11.33 4.60 2.81
N MET A 215 -12.07 5.24 3.73
CA MET A 215 -12.27 4.75 5.12
C MET A 215 -13.74 4.57 5.50
N THR A 216 -14.67 4.80 4.58
CA THR A 216 -16.11 4.72 4.87
C THR A 216 -16.86 4.04 3.73
N VAL A 217 -17.96 3.37 4.06
CA VAL A 217 -18.91 2.83 3.06
C VAL A 217 -19.35 3.92 2.08
N LYS A 218 -19.70 5.11 2.59
CA LYS A 218 -20.10 6.25 1.74
C LYS A 218 -18.99 6.66 0.76
N GLY A 219 -17.73 6.68 1.22
CA GLY A 219 -16.58 6.97 0.36
C GLY A 219 -16.36 5.90 -0.71
N ALA A 220 -16.52 4.64 -0.34
CA ALA A 220 -16.40 3.51 -1.27
C ALA A 220 -17.47 3.54 -2.37
N LEU A 221 -18.71 3.83 -2.01
CA LEU A 221 -19.81 3.98 -2.97
C LEU A 221 -19.58 5.17 -3.91
N LYS A 222 -19.05 6.30 -3.42
CA LYS A 222 -18.66 7.44 -4.27
C LYS A 222 -17.53 7.10 -5.24
N ALA A 223 -16.52 6.35 -4.80
CA ALA A 223 -15.44 5.90 -5.68
C ALA A 223 -15.96 4.96 -6.79
N LYS A 224 -16.89 4.07 -6.44
CA LYS A 224 -17.60 3.23 -7.41
C LYS A 224 -18.41 4.07 -8.40
N GLU A 225 -19.18 5.04 -7.91
CA GLU A 225 -19.99 5.97 -8.74
C GLU A 225 -19.12 6.75 -9.72
N ALA A 226 -17.92 7.17 -9.31
CA ALA A 226 -16.95 7.83 -10.17
C ALA A 226 -16.30 6.91 -11.22
N GLY A 227 -16.50 5.59 -11.16
CA GLY A 227 -15.96 4.62 -12.12
C GLY A 227 -14.59 4.03 -11.73
N ALA A 228 -14.20 4.09 -10.46
CA ALA A 228 -12.95 3.48 -10.01
C ALA A 228 -12.93 1.97 -10.26
N SER A 229 -11.80 1.46 -10.75
CA SER A 229 -11.58 0.02 -10.96
C SER A 229 -11.23 -0.70 -9.65
N ALA A 230 -10.64 0.03 -8.70
CA ALA A 230 -10.36 -0.46 -7.36
C ALA A 230 -10.37 0.68 -6.33
N ILE A 231 -10.48 0.30 -5.07
CA ILE A 231 -10.20 1.18 -3.93
C ILE A 231 -9.08 0.61 -3.06
N ILE A 232 -8.39 1.48 -2.34
CA ILE A 232 -7.52 1.08 -1.24
C ILE A 232 -8.14 1.62 0.05
N VAL A 233 -8.56 0.70 0.93
CA VAL A 233 -8.95 1.03 2.30
C VAL A 233 -7.70 1.47 3.05
N SER A 234 -7.61 2.76 3.33
CA SER A 234 -6.40 3.41 3.83
C SER A 234 -6.73 4.67 4.60
N ASN A 235 -6.06 4.87 5.73
CA ASN A 235 -6.02 6.14 6.46
C ASN A 235 -4.64 6.80 6.39
N HIS A 236 -3.85 6.45 5.35
CA HIS A 236 -2.48 6.94 5.12
C HIS A 236 -1.55 6.72 6.32
N GLY A 237 -1.81 5.68 7.13
CA GLY A 237 -1.05 5.41 8.36
C GLY A 237 -1.16 6.52 9.41
N GLY A 238 -2.27 7.27 9.44
CA GLY A 238 -2.50 8.38 10.34
C GLY A 238 -1.83 9.70 9.92
N ARG A 239 -1.24 9.77 8.72
CA ARG A 239 -0.53 10.97 8.25
C ARG A 239 -1.45 12.12 7.86
N VAL A 240 -2.69 11.82 7.46
CA VAL A 240 -3.69 12.79 6.99
C VAL A 240 -4.65 13.21 8.09
N LEU A 241 -5.01 12.31 8.97
CA LEU A 241 -5.90 12.55 10.12
C LEU A 241 -5.54 11.56 11.23
N ASP A 242 -5.45 12.03 12.47
CA ASP A 242 -5.27 11.19 13.65
C ASP A 242 -6.62 10.77 14.25
N GLN A 243 -6.61 9.78 15.14
CA GLN A 243 -7.81 9.26 15.83
C GLN A 243 -8.88 8.70 14.86
N CYS A 244 -8.45 8.21 13.71
CA CYS A 244 -9.30 7.47 12.79
C CYS A 244 -9.45 6.01 13.23
N PRO A 245 -10.53 5.33 12.83
CA PRO A 245 -10.58 3.87 12.89
C PRO A 245 -9.37 3.24 12.18
N ALA A 246 -8.95 2.07 12.63
CA ALA A 246 -8.00 1.27 11.89
C ALA A 246 -8.64 0.73 10.59
N THR A 247 -7.81 0.48 9.59
CA THR A 247 -8.29 -0.09 8.32
C THR A 247 -8.94 -1.45 8.50
N ALA A 248 -8.43 -2.28 9.42
CA ALA A 248 -9.02 -3.56 9.80
C ALA A 248 -10.45 -3.44 10.39
N GLU A 249 -10.77 -2.30 11.01
CA GLU A 249 -12.09 -2.10 11.65
C GLU A 249 -13.20 -1.72 10.65
N VAL A 250 -12.83 -1.17 9.49
CA VAL A 250 -13.79 -0.69 8.49
C VAL A 250 -13.83 -1.57 7.23
N LEU A 251 -12.84 -2.44 7.03
CA LEU A 251 -12.68 -3.24 5.81
C LEU A 251 -13.92 -4.07 5.50
N GLU A 252 -14.38 -4.87 6.44
CA GLU A 252 -15.50 -5.82 6.24
C GLU A 252 -16.81 -5.11 5.85
N SER A 253 -17.09 -3.95 6.45
CA SER A 253 -18.28 -3.15 6.10
C SER A 253 -18.20 -2.55 4.70
N ILE A 254 -17.00 -2.16 4.26
CA ILE A 254 -16.74 -1.64 2.92
C ILE A 254 -16.86 -2.76 1.89
N VAL A 255 -16.27 -3.93 2.16
CA VAL A 255 -16.38 -5.12 1.30
C VAL A 255 -17.84 -5.48 1.08
N LYS A 256 -18.62 -5.60 2.15
CA LYS A 256 -20.05 -5.90 2.07
C LYS A 256 -20.83 -4.87 1.21
N ALA A 257 -20.50 -3.59 1.33
CA ALA A 257 -21.19 -2.54 0.57
C ALA A 257 -20.86 -2.54 -0.93
N LEU A 258 -19.72 -3.11 -1.32
CA LEU A 258 -19.26 -3.23 -2.71
C LEU A 258 -19.46 -4.63 -3.29
N GLU A 259 -20.09 -5.54 -2.57
CA GLU A 259 -20.36 -6.90 -3.03
C GLU A 259 -21.09 -6.90 -4.38
N GLY A 260 -20.65 -7.75 -5.30
CA GLY A 260 -21.22 -7.85 -6.65
C GLY A 260 -20.94 -6.68 -7.58
N SER A 261 -20.19 -5.65 -7.14
CA SER A 261 -19.89 -4.47 -7.97
C SER A 261 -18.77 -4.68 -8.98
N GLY A 262 -17.94 -5.70 -8.81
CA GLY A 262 -16.75 -5.96 -9.62
C GLY A 262 -15.55 -5.05 -9.30
N ILE A 263 -15.69 -4.06 -8.42
CA ILE A 263 -14.59 -3.20 -7.99
C ILE A 263 -13.63 -3.98 -7.08
N LYS A 264 -12.33 -3.83 -7.29
CA LYS A 264 -11.33 -4.51 -6.48
C LYS A 264 -11.05 -3.75 -5.18
N ILE A 265 -10.82 -4.46 -4.09
CA ILE A 265 -10.62 -3.88 -2.77
C ILE A 265 -9.24 -4.27 -2.25
N LEU A 266 -8.35 -3.29 -2.17
CA LEU A 266 -7.06 -3.43 -1.53
C LEU A 266 -7.10 -2.76 -0.15
N VAL A 267 -6.16 -3.12 0.73
CA VAL A 267 -6.06 -2.51 2.06
C VAL A 267 -4.61 -2.26 2.45
N ASP A 268 -4.35 -1.17 3.16
CA ASP A 268 -3.05 -0.90 3.78
C ASP A 268 -3.19 -0.57 5.28
N GLY A 269 -2.08 -0.23 5.91
CA GLY A 269 -2.04 0.21 7.31
C GLY A 269 -1.92 -0.93 8.32
N GLY A 270 -0.76 -1.04 8.95
CA GLY A 270 -0.52 -1.97 10.06
C GLY A 270 -0.11 -3.40 9.68
N ILE A 271 -0.24 -3.81 8.44
CA ILE A 271 0.13 -5.15 7.92
C ILE A 271 1.65 -5.32 7.96
N ARG A 272 2.15 -6.41 8.56
CA ARG A 272 3.61 -6.65 8.77
C ARG A 272 4.06 -8.08 8.51
N SER A 273 3.13 -9.01 8.41
CA SER A 273 3.41 -10.45 8.24
C SER A 273 2.50 -11.08 7.20
N GLY A 274 2.88 -12.26 6.69
CA GLY A 274 2.02 -13.05 5.82
C GLY A 274 0.71 -13.47 6.51
N THR A 275 0.75 -13.68 7.83
CA THR A 275 -0.47 -13.91 8.61
C THR A 275 -1.40 -12.68 8.62
N ASP A 276 -0.86 -11.44 8.66
CA ASP A 276 -1.71 -10.24 8.55
C ASP A 276 -2.30 -10.12 7.12
N VAL A 277 -1.54 -10.52 6.08
CA VAL A 277 -2.07 -10.63 4.70
C VAL A 277 -3.24 -11.60 4.65
N PHE A 278 -3.07 -12.80 5.18
CA PHE A 278 -4.14 -13.81 5.28
C PHE A 278 -5.41 -13.26 5.94
N LYS A 279 -5.27 -12.54 7.06
CA LYS A 279 -6.41 -11.91 7.74
C LYS A 279 -7.11 -10.87 6.87
N ALA A 280 -6.35 -10.07 6.12
CA ALA A 280 -6.92 -9.07 5.23
C ALA A 280 -7.74 -9.72 4.10
N LEU A 281 -7.22 -10.80 3.51
CA LEU A 281 -7.95 -11.59 2.51
C LEU A 281 -9.20 -12.23 3.11
N ALA A 282 -9.11 -12.81 4.31
CA ALA A 282 -10.26 -13.39 5.01
C ALA A 282 -11.36 -12.37 5.33
N LEU A 283 -11.01 -11.09 5.52
CA LEU A 283 -11.97 -10.00 5.65
C LEU A 283 -12.49 -9.44 4.31
N GLY A 284 -12.09 -10.06 3.19
CA GLY A 284 -12.59 -9.78 1.84
C GLY A 284 -11.78 -8.79 1.03
N ALA A 285 -10.54 -8.48 1.39
CA ALA A 285 -9.64 -7.75 0.51
C ALA A 285 -9.14 -8.66 -0.62
N ASP A 286 -8.95 -8.11 -1.83
CA ASP A 286 -8.28 -8.81 -2.95
C ASP A 286 -6.75 -8.81 -2.80
N GLY A 287 -6.18 -7.88 -2.03
CA GLY A 287 -4.74 -7.79 -1.79
C GLY A 287 -4.38 -6.67 -0.83
N VAL A 288 -3.09 -6.54 -0.54
CA VAL A 288 -2.61 -5.60 0.48
C VAL A 288 -1.45 -4.73 -0.01
N LEU A 289 -1.32 -3.53 0.58
CA LEU A 289 -0.14 -2.70 0.40
C LEU A 289 0.65 -2.60 1.71
N ILE A 290 1.97 -2.66 1.60
CA ILE A 290 2.90 -2.51 2.72
C ILE A 290 3.93 -1.44 2.34
N ALA A 291 3.98 -0.30 3.07
CA ALA A 291 4.87 0.81 2.74
C ALA A 291 6.18 0.79 3.57
N ARG A 292 6.11 1.15 4.85
CA ARG A 292 7.28 1.38 5.72
C ARG A 292 8.28 0.22 5.80
N PRO A 293 7.89 -1.05 5.89
CA PRO A 293 8.80 -2.17 5.84
C PRO A 293 9.61 -2.28 4.55
N PHE A 294 9.00 -1.95 3.39
CA PHE A 294 9.73 -1.89 2.12
C PHE A 294 10.78 -0.77 2.09
N VAL A 295 10.51 0.38 2.71
CA VAL A 295 11.54 1.42 2.88
C VAL A 295 12.72 0.87 3.67
N THR A 296 12.47 0.21 4.81
CA THR A 296 13.53 -0.42 5.60
C THR A 296 14.30 -1.45 4.77
N ALA A 297 13.59 -2.24 3.95
CA ALA A 297 14.19 -3.22 3.05
C ALA A 297 15.14 -2.58 2.02
N VAL A 298 14.71 -1.51 1.36
CA VAL A 298 15.53 -0.78 0.38
C VAL A 298 16.77 -0.17 1.06
N TYR A 299 16.60 0.51 2.20
CA TYR A 299 17.72 1.13 2.92
C TYR A 299 18.70 0.10 3.49
N GLY A 300 18.22 -1.06 3.93
CA GLY A 300 19.03 -2.09 4.57
C GLY A 300 19.74 -3.04 3.61
N GLY A 301 19.16 -3.31 2.45
CA GLY A 301 19.68 -4.32 1.54
C GLY A 301 19.47 -4.05 0.06
N LYS A 302 18.99 -2.86 -0.32
CA LYS A 302 18.64 -2.55 -1.72
C LYS A 302 17.73 -3.65 -2.29
N ALA A 303 17.99 -4.14 -3.50
CA ALA A 303 17.21 -5.18 -4.15
C ALA A 303 17.16 -6.51 -3.35
N ASP A 304 18.26 -6.90 -2.72
CA ASP A 304 18.29 -8.11 -1.88
C ASP A 304 17.46 -7.97 -0.61
N GLY A 305 17.40 -6.75 -0.05
CA GLY A 305 16.53 -6.44 1.09
C GLY A 305 15.05 -6.51 0.71
N VAL A 306 14.68 -5.96 -0.45
CA VAL A 306 13.31 -6.05 -0.98
C VAL A 306 12.92 -7.51 -1.19
N ARG A 307 13.78 -8.31 -1.84
CA ARG A 307 13.57 -9.75 -2.01
C ARG A 307 13.39 -10.46 -0.68
N ALA A 308 14.29 -10.23 0.29
CA ALA A 308 14.21 -10.85 1.61
C ALA A 308 12.89 -10.55 2.34
N TYR A 309 12.34 -9.35 2.15
CA TYR A 309 11.04 -9.02 2.74
C TYR A 309 9.87 -9.68 1.99
N ILE A 310 9.92 -9.73 0.65
CA ILE A 310 8.91 -10.45 -0.16
C ILE A 310 8.91 -11.92 0.21
N ASP A 311 10.07 -12.57 0.26
CA ASP A 311 10.21 -13.99 0.63
C ASP A 311 9.66 -14.26 2.03
N LYS A 312 9.97 -13.38 3.00
CA LYS A 312 9.42 -13.47 4.36
C LYS A 312 7.88 -13.46 4.34
N ILE A 313 7.27 -12.45 3.72
CA ILE A 313 5.81 -12.31 3.68
C ILE A 313 5.16 -13.47 2.94
N GLY A 314 5.73 -13.87 1.81
CA GLY A 314 5.23 -14.98 1.01
C GLY A 314 5.26 -16.31 1.75
N THR A 315 6.40 -16.66 2.35
CA THR A 315 6.54 -17.89 3.14
C THR A 315 5.58 -17.93 4.34
N GLU A 316 5.42 -16.80 5.04
CA GLU A 316 4.48 -16.71 6.16
C GLU A 316 3.02 -16.84 5.71
N LEU A 317 2.66 -16.33 4.52
CA LEU A 317 1.33 -16.50 3.95
C LEU A 317 1.08 -17.96 3.57
N GLU A 318 2.00 -18.58 2.83
CA GLU A 318 1.93 -19.99 2.44
C GLU A 318 1.80 -20.93 3.66
N ASP A 319 2.60 -20.68 4.71
CA ASP A 319 2.52 -21.44 5.96
C ASP A 319 1.16 -21.25 6.66
N THR A 320 0.68 -20.00 6.74
CA THR A 320 -0.63 -19.72 7.32
C THR A 320 -1.76 -20.40 6.55
N MET A 321 -1.72 -20.39 5.21
CA MET A 321 -2.70 -21.07 4.36
C MET A 321 -2.70 -22.58 4.62
N LYS A 322 -1.54 -23.22 4.68
CA LYS A 322 -1.41 -24.65 5.00
C LYS A 322 -1.99 -24.98 6.38
N MET A 323 -1.71 -24.16 7.38
CA MET A 323 -2.20 -24.38 8.74
C MET A 323 -3.71 -24.08 8.90
N CYS A 324 -4.33 -23.43 7.92
CA CYS A 324 -5.78 -23.20 7.85
C CYS A 324 -6.49 -24.14 6.87
N GLY A 325 -5.79 -25.10 6.28
CA GLY A 325 -6.36 -26.08 5.37
C GLY A 325 -6.83 -25.52 4.03
N VAL A 326 -6.29 -24.37 3.60
CA VAL A 326 -6.65 -23.71 2.32
C VAL A 326 -5.48 -23.74 1.35
N SER A 327 -5.76 -23.98 0.08
CA SER A 327 -4.75 -24.17 -0.97
C SER A 327 -4.73 -23.06 -2.04
N SER A 328 -5.73 -22.18 -2.06
CA SER A 328 -5.82 -21.02 -2.97
C SER A 328 -6.34 -19.79 -2.26
N LEU A 329 -6.16 -18.61 -2.86
CA LEU A 329 -6.67 -17.35 -2.28
C LEU A 329 -8.20 -17.34 -2.19
N ASP A 330 -8.90 -17.98 -3.13
CA ASP A 330 -10.36 -18.03 -3.16
C ASP A 330 -10.96 -18.90 -2.05
N GLU A 331 -10.17 -19.81 -1.45
CA GLU A 331 -10.57 -20.60 -0.30
C GLU A 331 -10.43 -19.85 1.03
N ILE A 332 -9.75 -18.68 1.03
CA ILE A 332 -9.62 -17.85 2.22
C ILE A 332 -10.92 -17.08 2.44
N THR A 333 -11.75 -17.55 3.37
CA THR A 333 -13.05 -16.94 3.68
C THR A 333 -13.07 -16.33 5.07
N ARG A 334 -14.17 -15.63 5.39
CA ARG A 334 -14.39 -15.01 6.70
C ARG A 334 -14.29 -16.03 7.86
N ASP A 335 -14.61 -17.29 7.60
CA ASP A 335 -14.57 -18.38 8.62
C ASP A 335 -13.13 -18.78 8.98
N CYS A 336 -12.13 -18.39 8.17
CA CYS A 336 -10.71 -18.61 8.46
C CYS A 336 -10.19 -17.72 9.60
N VAL A 337 -10.99 -16.75 10.08
CA VAL A 337 -10.56 -15.81 11.13
C VAL A 337 -11.65 -15.58 12.17
N MET A 338 -11.22 -15.25 13.39
CA MET A 338 -12.08 -14.85 14.49
C MET A 338 -11.72 -13.43 14.95
N THR A 339 -12.74 -12.61 15.16
CA THR A 339 -12.62 -11.28 15.78
C THR A 339 -13.25 -11.34 17.17
N PHE A 340 -12.57 -10.77 18.15
CA PHE A 340 -13.14 -10.59 19.49
C PHE A 340 -13.70 -9.16 19.60
N SER A 341 -14.96 -9.05 19.94
CA SER A 341 -15.67 -7.79 20.21
C SER A 341 -15.19 -7.13 21.51
#